data_6a486df93438ce3e1803a7bf2ef454e5
#
_entry.id   6a486df93438ce3e1803a7bf2ef454e5
#
_cell.length_a   1.000
_cell.length_b   1.000
_cell.length_c   1.000
_cell.angle_alpha   90.00
_cell.angle_beta   90.00
_cell.angle_gamma   90.00
#
_symmetry.space_group_name_H-M   'P 1'
#
loop_
_entity.id
_entity.type
_entity.pdbx_description
1 polymer ?
#
loop_
_entity_poly.entity_id
_entity_poly.type
_entity_poly.pdbx_seq_one_letter_code
_entity_poly.pdbx_strand_id
1 'polypeptide(L)'
;MKDRQPTQVLSNGAIRYGVYNADGTLNHYEYLKREDAPTVEGTPLNKANLLSDTTAAKLWPNAATRPEDPTVNDALGKIAEGTAKVGDIAITARTDLSDAWLPCDGRTVSQEQYPKLFSVLRSSAAPLPWALKTSNIQPVAMWYLNGEWVGLHDRKFWTSPDLGTWTQQADMPTGLSLVSDVQYANGTYYAVFSGDSTELNGVYTTRSLDTPFALYASGILPGSAGLKMFITPNVLYIYKVRSKYGAYNNYTGREGNASYVNQTTKEIVGISGFISGIVFYAEEKDCFYKLNCSTSGTLKTSKAKTLINPTWEAVSSVNIEELTPSFNQPSTYTYHALMSAYHCGANIIAFFALVNAAFSGAGTTMYSGYMVYRYSADYGATWENGKVVSYKTDSYSLDNYTNGKYENGLLVLSETASESESAGRTEKIIAISAPASGPVYGDVLGSGVDSIALSPDGGAAYISSNGLAYCDYSAAGKEIPTIGTDTRSNAYIKALEE
;
A
#
# COMPACT_ATOMS: atom_id res chain seq x y z
N MET A 1 -35.76 -14.22 -31.57
CA MET A 1 -36.65 -14.53 -32.71
C MET A 1 -38.02 -14.87 -32.16
N LYS A 2 -39.06 -14.12 -32.48
CA LYS A 2 -40.43 -14.58 -32.17
C LYS A 2 -40.76 -15.70 -33.16
N ASP A 3 -41.00 -16.91 -32.68
CA ASP A 3 -41.52 -17.98 -33.51
C ASP A 3 -42.84 -17.52 -34.07
N ARG A 4 -42.94 -17.45 -35.40
CA ARG A 4 -44.20 -17.20 -36.08
C ARG A 4 -45.07 -18.43 -35.90
N GLN A 5 -46.08 -18.35 -35.04
CA GLN A 5 -47.10 -19.37 -35.01
C GLN A 5 -47.92 -19.28 -36.29
N PRO A 6 -48.07 -20.40 -37.02
CA PRO A 6 -48.91 -20.39 -38.20
C PRO A 6 -50.36 -20.12 -37.81
N THR A 7 -51.00 -19.19 -38.52
CA THR A 7 -52.39 -18.75 -38.25
C THR A 7 -53.46 -19.80 -38.61
N GLN A 8 -53.09 -20.87 -39.29
CA GLN A 8 -54.00 -22.00 -39.57
C GLN A 8 -53.25 -23.35 -39.48
N VAL A 9 -53.60 -24.12 -38.46
CA VAL A 9 -53.25 -25.52 -38.33
C VAL A 9 -54.51 -26.33 -38.62
N LEU A 10 -54.43 -27.26 -39.55
CA LEU A 10 -55.55 -28.14 -39.84
C LEU A 10 -55.78 -29.13 -38.66
N SER A 11 -56.99 -29.69 -38.59
CA SER A 11 -57.38 -30.61 -37.51
C SER A 11 -56.48 -31.86 -37.40
N ASN A 12 -55.75 -32.22 -38.48
CA ASN A 12 -54.78 -33.30 -38.51
C ASN A 12 -53.32 -32.84 -38.15
N GLY A 13 -53.12 -31.60 -37.72
CA GLY A 13 -51.82 -31.04 -37.36
C GLY A 13 -50.93 -30.61 -38.54
N ALA A 14 -51.44 -30.65 -39.77
CA ALA A 14 -50.72 -30.19 -40.95
C ALA A 14 -50.81 -28.66 -41.13
N ILE A 15 -49.73 -28.07 -41.59
CA ILE A 15 -49.64 -26.63 -41.90
C ILE A 15 -49.79 -26.45 -43.41
N ARG A 16 -50.72 -25.58 -43.85
CA ARG A 16 -50.97 -25.29 -45.25
C ARG A 16 -50.06 -24.16 -45.73
N TYR A 17 -49.32 -24.43 -46.80
CA TYR A 17 -48.49 -23.45 -47.51
C TYR A 17 -49.08 -23.16 -48.89
N GLY A 18 -49.16 -21.89 -49.28
CA GLY A 18 -49.49 -21.54 -50.69
C GLY A 18 -48.19 -21.54 -51.50
N VAL A 19 -48.22 -22.25 -52.60
CA VAL A 19 -47.19 -22.22 -53.65
C VAL A 19 -47.69 -21.29 -54.77
N TYR A 20 -46.86 -20.29 -55.08
CA TYR A 20 -47.21 -19.24 -56.03
C TYR A 20 -46.36 -19.36 -57.29
N ASN A 21 -46.96 -19.02 -58.43
CA ASN A 21 -46.25 -18.87 -59.68
C ASN A 21 -45.34 -17.61 -59.64
N ALA A 22 -44.49 -17.51 -60.67
CA ALA A 22 -43.55 -16.40 -60.78
C ALA A 22 -44.26 -15.05 -60.97
N ASP A 23 -45.50 -15.03 -61.39
CA ASP A 23 -46.37 -13.85 -61.55
C ASP A 23 -47.11 -13.48 -60.27
N GLY A 24 -46.87 -14.18 -59.13
CA GLY A 24 -47.55 -13.94 -57.87
C GLY A 24 -48.94 -14.55 -57.72
N THR A 25 -49.45 -15.31 -58.75
CA THR A 25 -50.71 -16.04 -58.64
C THR A 25 -50.54 -17.32 -57.85
N LEU A 26 -51.55 -17.65 -57.00
CA LEU A 26 -51.54 -18.91 -56.25
C LEU A 26 -51.65 -20.07 -57.20
N ASN A 27 -50.68 -20.98 -57.22
CA ASN A 27 -50.65 -22.15 -57.97
C ASN A 27 -51.47 -23.29 -57.31
N HIS A 28 -51.02 -23.66 -56.10
CA HIS A 28 -51.70 -24.70 -55.33
C HIS A 28 -51.33 -24.54 -53.84
N TYR A 29 -51.94 -25.37 -53.00
CA TYR A 29 -51.57 -25.46 -51.56
C TYR A 29 -50.83 -26.76 -51.34
N GLU A 30 -49.72 -26.68 -50.60
CA GLU A 30 -49.04 -27.85 -50.03
C GLU A 30 -49.36 -27.96 -48.55
N TYR A 31 -49.41 -29.18 -48.05
CA TYR A 31 -49.72 -29.53 -46.72
C TYR A 31 -48.51 -30.27 -46.12
N LEU A 32 -47.79 -29.64 -45.25
CA LEU A 32 -46.66 -30.24 -44.56
C LEU A 32 -47.13 -30.68 -43.17
N LYS A 33 -46.92 -31.94 -42.84
CA LYS A 33 -47.17 -32.46 -41.51
C LYS A 33 -45.84 -32.90 -40.93
N ARG A 34 -45.63 -32.57 -39.71
CA ARG A 34 -44.49 -33.10 -38.96
C ARG A 34 -44.74 -34.58 -38.69
N GLU A 35 -43.91 -35.46 -39.22
CA GLU A 35 -44.03 -36.92 -39.04
C GLU A 35 -43.13 -37.44 -37.92
N ASP A 36 -42.23 -36.63 -37.44
CA ASP A 36 -41.42 -36.94 -36.25
C ASP A 36 -42.29 -36.73 -35.01
N ALA A 37 -42.49 -37.78 -34.24
CA ALA A 37 -43.04 -37.71 -32.89
C ALA A 37 -41.88 -37.90 -31.91
N PRO A 38 -41.18 -36.83 -31.50
CA PRO A 38 -40.10 -36.97 -30.54
C PRO A 38 -40.69 -37.49 -29.24
N THR A 39 -40.12 -38.57 -28.75
CA THR A 39 -40.49 -39.17 -27.47
C THR A 39 -40.13 -38.27 -26.28
N VAL A 40 -39.29 -37.28 -26.54
CA VAL A 40 -38.93 -36.22 -25.56
C VAL A 40 -38.89 -34.88 -26.31
N GLU A 41 -39.75 -33.97 -25.96
CA GLU A 41 -39.62 -32.60 -26.44
C GLU A 41 -38.32 -31.99 -25.97
N GLY A 42 -37.59 -31.32 -26.86
CA GLY A 42 -36.41 -30.52 -26.47
C GLY A 42 -36.82 -29.44 -25.48
N THR A 43 -35.94 -29.11 -24.56
CA THR A 43 -36.18 -28.04 -23.58
C THR A 43 -36.44 -26.72 -24.33
N PRO A 44 -37.60 -26.08 -24.13
CA PRO A 44 -37.87 -24.79 -24.76
C PRO A 44 -36.81 -23.74 -24.36
N LEU A 45 -36.31 -22.98 -25.32
CA LEU A 45 -35.47 -21.81 -25.05
C LEU A 45 -36.34 -20.66 -24.55
N ASN A 46 -36.88 -20.84 -23.38
CA ASN A 46 -37.64 -19.78 -22.68
C ASN A 46 -36.83 -19.25 -21.47
N LYS A 47 -37.33 -18.19 -20.87
CA LYS A 47 -36.70 -17.53 -19.74
C LYS A 47 -36.46 -18.48 -18.56
N ALA A 48 -37.42 -19.35 -18.23
CA ALA A 48 -37.29 -20.25 -17.09
C ALA A 48 -36.17 -21.27 -17.26
N ASN A 49 -35.83 -21.65 -18.53
CA ASN A 49 -34.76 -22.59 -18.82
C ASN A 49 -33.38 -21.91 -18.98
N LEU A 50 -33.35 -20.62 -19.35
CA LEU A 50 -32.11 -19.84 -19.48
C LEU A 50 -31.71 -19.16 -18.18
N LEU A 51 -32.67 -18.81 -17.34
CA LEU A 51 -32.40 -18.18 -16.03
C LEU A 51 -33.37 -18.79 -14.99
N SER A 52 -32.93 -19.89 -14.37
CA SER A 52 -33.72 -20.53 -13.30
C SER A 52 -33.78 -19.63 -12.05
N ASP A 53 -34.83 -19.81 -11.23
CA ASP A 53 -34.95 -19.11 -9.95
C ASP A 53 -33.75 -19.31 -9.02
N THR A 54 -33.15 -20.49 -9.07
CA THR A 54 -31.94 -20.82 -8.32
C THR A 54 -30.74 -20.00 -8.80
N THR A 55 -30.60 -19.80 -10.11
CA THR A 55 -29.53 -18.96 -10.68
C THR A 55 -29.79 -17.49 -10.40
N ALA A 56 -31.03 -17.04 -10.54
CA ALA A 56 -31.42 -15.69 -10.20
C ALA A 56 -31.17 -15.38 -8.70
N ALA A 57 -31.49 -16.29 -7.78
CA ALA A 57 -31.21 -16.11 -6.36
C ALA A 57 -29.72 -16.03 -6.01
N LYS A 58 -28.84 -16.68 -6.80
CA LYS A 58 -27.39 -16.55 -6.62
C LYS A 58 -26.86 -15.19 -7.12
N LEU A 59 -27.43 -14.66 -8.19
CA LEU A 59 -27.04 -13.36 -8.75
C LEU A 59 -27.56 -12.19 -7.90
N TRP A 60 -28.73 -12.35 -7.28
CA TRP A 60 -29.34 -11.38 -6.37
C TRP A 60 -29.64 -12.05 -5.03
N PRO A 61 -28.65 -12.19 -4.15
CA PRO A 61 -28.86 -12.83 -2.83
C PRO A 61 -29.80 -12.04 -1.93
N ASN A 62 -29.89 -10.71 -2.14
CA ASN A 62 -30.88 -9.88 -1.46
C ASN A 62 -32.18 -9.86 -2.27
N ALA A 63 -33.24 -10.47 -1.72
CA ALA A 63 -34.54 -10.52 -2.37
C ALA A 63 -35.16 -9.12 -2.63
N ALA A 64 -34.81 -8.12 -1.81
CA ALA A 64 -35.33 -6.76 -1.98
C ALA A 64 -34.75 -6.02 -3.19
N THR A 65 -33.58 -6.44 -3.68
CA THR A 65 -32.92 -5.84 -4.85
C THR A 65 -33.07 -6.68 -6.13
N ARG A 66 -33.69 -7.85 -5.99
CA ARG A 66 -33.95 -8.74 -7.14
C ARG A 66 -35.13 -8.22 -7.94
N PRO A 67 -35.00 -8.05 -9.29
CA PRO A 67 -36.15 -7.76 -10.14
C PRO A 67 -37.24 -8.82 -9.97
N GLU A 68 -38.51 -8.40 -9.97
CA GLU A 68 -39.64 -9.32 -9.84
C GLU A 68 -39.65 -10.38 -10.94
N ASP A 69 -39.22 -9.99 -12.14
CA ASP A 69 -39.12 -10.85 -13.30
C ASP A 69 -37.77 -10.66 -14.04
N PRO A 70 -36.64 -11.18 -13.50
CA PRO A 70 -35.31 -10.94 -14.04
C PRO A 70 -35.16 -11.57 -15.43
N THR A 71 -34.62 -10.82 -16.38
CA THR A 71 -34.31 -11.30 -17.73
C THR A 71 -32.89 -11.89 -17.79
N VAL A 72 -32.61 -12.63 -18.88
CA VAL A 72 -31.22 -13.05 -19.17
C VAL A 72 -30.29 -11.85 -19.32
N ASN A 73 -30.77 -10.76 -19.87
CA ASN A 73 -29.99 -9.52 -20.03
C ASN A 73 -29.67 -8.89 -18.66
N ASP A 74 -30.61 -8.91 -17.72
CA ASP A 74 -30.36 -8.46 -16.34
C ASP A 74 -29.33 -9.35 -15.66
N ALA A 75 -29.41 -10.67 -15.85
CA ALA A 75 -28.44 -11.62 -15.30
C ALA A 75 -27.03 -11.39 -15.88
N LEU A 76 -26.90 -11.17 -17.18
CA LEU A 76 -25.63 -10.85 -17.82
C LEU A 76 -25.07 -9.50 -17.33
N GLY A 77 -25.95 -8.51 -17.17
CA GLY A 77 -25.58 -7.23 -16.55
C GLY A 77 -25.05 -7.41 -15.14
N LYS A 78 -25.77 -8.17 -14.31
CA LYS A 78 -25.35 -8.45 -12.92
C LYS A 78 -24.04 -9.23 -12.80
N ILE A 79 -23.81 -10.18 -13.68
CA ILE A 79 -22.53 -10.91 -13.78
C ILE A 79 -21.41 -9.93 -14.14
N ALA A 80 -21.63 -9.06 -15.13
CA ALA A 80 -20.65 -8.05 -15.53
C ALA A 80 -20.32 -7.07 -14.39
N GLU A 81 -21.34 -6.63 -13.64
CA GLU A 81 -21.17 -5.76 -12.46
C GLU A 81 -20.42 -6.47 -11.33
N GLY A 82 -20.75 -7.71 -11.03
CA GLY A 82 -20.15 -8.49 -9.95
C GLY A 82 -18.73 -8.97 -10.20
N THR A 83 -18.27 -8.99 -11.46
CA THR A 83 -16.91 -9.40 -11.82
C THR A 83 -15.95 -8.23 -11.97
N ALA A 84 -16.46 -7.03 -12.22
CA ALA A 84 -15.62 -5.84 -12.36
C ALA A 84 -15.08 -5.37 -11.01
N LYS A 85 -13.76 -5.26 -10.91
CA LYS A 85 -13.07 -4.68 -9.75
C LYS A 85 -12.94 -3.18 -9.91
N VAL A 86 -12.79 -2.47 -8.80
CA VAL A 86 -12.45 -1.03 -8.84
C VAL A 86 -11.15 -0.85 -9.63
N GLY A 87 -11.19 0.04 -10.62
CA GLY A 87 -10.10 0.26 -11.58
C GLY A 87 -10.25 -0.47 -12.91
N ASP A 88 -11.17 -1.44 -13.04
CA ASP A 88 -11.44 -2.08 -14.32
C ASP A 88 -12.12 -1.12 -15.29
N ILE A 89 -11.81 -1.25 -16.57
CA ILE A 89 -12.34 -0.39 -17.63
C ILE A 89 -13.33 -1.17 -18.48
N ALA A 90 -14.52 -0.61 -18.67
CA ALA A 90 -15.52 -1.11 -19.58
C ALA A 90 -15.68 -0.18 -20.79
N ILE A 91 -15.66 -0.76 -21.99
CA ILE A 91 -15.99 -0.06 -23.23
C ILE A 91 -17.37 -0.56 -23.68
N THR A 92 -18.33 0.33 -23.74
CA THR A 92 -19.74 -0.02 -24.00
C THR A 92 -20.47 1.07 -24.79
N ALA A 93 -21.49 0.67 -25.55
CA ALA A 93 -22.41 1.62 -26.19
C ALA A 93 -23.46 2.19 -25.21
N ARG A 94 -23.51 1.71 -23.97
CA ARG A 94 -24.43 2.20 -22.94
C ARG A 94 -23.96 3.56 -22.39
N THR A 95 -24.92 4.40 -22.07
CA THR A 95 -24.71 5.69 -21.42
C THR A 95 -25.30 5.74 -20.00
N ASP A 96 -25.92 4.64 -19.57
CA ASP A 96 -26.72 4.50 -18.35
C ASP A 96 -26.10 3.50 -17.36
N LEU A 97 -24.76 3.51 -17.23
CA LEU A 97 -24.09 2.75 -16.19
C LEU A 97 -24.40 3.35 -14.81
N SER A 98 -24.34 2.51 -13.78
CA SER A 98 -24.56 2.96 -12.41
C SER A 98 -23.54 4.02 -11.98
N ASP A 99 -23.84 4.76 -10.91
CA ASP A 99 -22.96 5.77 -10.32
C ASP A 99 -21.61 5.17 -9.82
N ALA A 100 -21.52 3.84 -9.79
CA ALA A 100 -20.26 3.14 -9.49
C ALA A 100 -19.24 3.21 -10.64
N TRP A 101 -19.61 3.73 -11.81
CA TRP A 101 -18.76 3.86 -12.98
C TRP A 101 -18.56 5.32 -13.37
N LEU A 102 -17.32 5.72 -13.58
CA LEU A 102 -16.95 7.05 -14.03
C LEU A 102 -16.49 7.04 -15.49
N PRO A 103 -16.84 8.06 -16.29
CA PRO A 103 -16.29 8.19 -17.64
C PRO A 103 -14.77 8.30 -17.65
N CYS A 104 -14.11 7.63 -18.60
CA CYS A 104 -12.66 7.75 -18.83
C CYS A 104 -12.36 8.98 -19.68
N ASP A 105 -12.60 10.17 -19.14
CA ASP A 105 -12.52 11.47 -19.81
C ASP A 105 -11.35 12.35 -19.34
N GLY A 106 -10.43 11.80 -18.55
CA GLY A 106 -9.30 12.54 -18.02
C GLY A 106 -9.61 13.36 -16.77
N ARG A 107 -10.83 13.24 -16.21
CA ARG A 107 -11.17 13.95 -14.98
C ARG A 107 -10.29 13.54 -13.82
N THR A 108 -10.10 14.44 -12.89
CA THR A 108 -9.37 14.20 -11.65
C THR A 108 -10.32 13.65 -10.58
N VAL A 109 -9.88 12.63 -9.86
CA VAL A 109 -10.60 12.07 -8.70
C VAL A 109 -9.79 12.27 -7.43
N SER A 110 -10.48 12.56 -6.33
CA SER A 110 -9.84 12.70 -5.02
C SER A 110 -9.84 11.38 -4.24
N GLN A 111 -8.88 11.24 -3.33
CA GLN A 111 -8.83 10.10 -2.42
C GLN A 111 -10.04 10.03 -1.49
N GLU A 112 -10.58 11.17 -1.09
CA GLU A 112 -11.75 11.26 -0.23
C GLU A 112 -13.01 10.71 -0.90
N GLN A 113 -13.23 11.06 -2.18
CA GLN A 113 -14.42 10.62 -2.92
C GLN A 113 -14.34 9.18 -3.39
N TYR A 114 -13.14 8.75 -3.83
CA TYR A 114 -12.95 7.43 -4.45
C TYR A 114 -11.68 6.75 -3.91
N PRO A 115 -11.60 6.40 -2.61
CA PRO A 115 -10.36 5.92 -1.99
C PRO A 115 -9.80 4.65 -2.65
N LYS A 116 -10.65 3.70 -3.03
CA LYS A 116 -10.23 2.47 -3.71
C LYS A 116 -9.77 2.72 -5.14
N LEU A 117 -10.52 3.50 -5.92
CA LEU A 117 -10.10 3.90 -7.28
C LEU A 117 -8.80 4.70 -7.21
N PHE A 118 -8.69 5.63 -6.30
CA PHE A 118 -7.48 6.42 -6.10
C PHE A 118 -6.26 5.54 -5.81
N SER A 119 -6.41 4.45 -5.05
CA SER A 119 -5.31 3.53 -4.75
C SER A 119 -4.80 2.75 -5.97
N VAL A 120 -5.68 2.43 -6.94
CA VAL A 120 -5.32 1.65 -8.14
C VAL A 120 -4.96 2.50 -9.35
N LEU A 121 -5.35 3.78 -9.40
CA LEU A 121 -4.93 4.68 -10.45
C LEU A 121 -3.43 4.95 -10.37
N ARG A 122 -2.79 5.03 -11.54
CA ARG A 122 -1.37 5.40 -11.61
C ARG A 122 -1.21 6.82 -11.06
N SER A 123 -0.18 7.03 -10.23
CA SER A 123 0.25 8.38 -9.92
C SER A 123 0.72 9.06 -11.21
N SER A 124 0.35 10.33 -11.41
CA SER A 124 0.93 11.12 -12.48
C SER A 124 2.44 11.20 -12.25
N ALA A 125 3.22 11.15 -13.33
CA ALA A 125 4.67 11.35 -13.26
C ALA A 125 5.06 12.81 -12.94
N ALA A 126 4.11 13.64 -12.55
CA ALA A 126 4.39 15.03 -12.18
C ALA A 126 5.17 15.07 -10.85
N PRO A 127 6.17 15.96 -10.74
CA PRO A 127 6.85 16.20 -9.47
C PRO A 127 5.84 16.55 -8.39
N LEU A 128 6.10 16.06 -7.17
CA LEU A 128 5.26 16.36 -6.02
C LEU A 128 5.24 17.87 -5.76
N PRO A 129 4.09 18.48 -5.57
CA PRO A 129 3.98 19.93 -5.32
C PRO A 129 4.33 20.26 -3.86
N TRP A 130 5.57 19.99 -3.47
CA TRP A 130 6.07 20.38 -2.16
C TRP A 130 6.21 21.88 -2.08
N ALA A 131 5.75 22.46 -0.99
CA ALA A 131 5.86 23.88 -0.72
C ALA A 131 6.38 24.13 0.72
N LEU A 132 7.25 25.12 0.86
CA LEU A 132 7.66 25.59 2.19
C LEU A 132 6.46 26.21 2.89
N LYS A 133 6.25 25.83 4.15
CA LYS A 133 5.25 26.44 5.04
C LYS A 133 5.88 27.57 5.82
N THR A 134 5.21 28.72 5.82
CA THR A 134 5.53 29.76 6.80
C THR A 134 5.08 29.27 8.16
N SER A 135 6.01 29.15 9.07
CA SER A 135 5.80 28.59 10.40
C SER A 135 6.40 29.51 11.47
N ASN A 136 5.74 29.67 12.60
CA ASN A 136 6.26 30.47 13.73
C ASN A 136 7.38 29.79 14.51
N ILE A 137 7.60 28.46 14.28
CA ILE A 137 8.75 27.72 14.77
C ILE A 137 9.29 26.80 13.69
N GLN A 138 10.52 26.32 13.86
CA GLN A 138 11.06 25.22 13.05
C GLN A 138 11.31 24.01 13.96
N PRO A 139 10.46 22.98 13.92
CA PRO A 139 10.69 21.79 14.72
C PRO A 139 11.93 21.02 14.24
N VAL A 140 12.57 20.29 15.13
CA VAL A 140 13.69 19.37 14.82
C VAL A 140 13.24 17.93 14.66
N ALA A 141 12.04 17.58 15.14
CA ALA A 141 11.37 16.30 14.93
C ALA A 141 9.87 16.51 14.89
N MET A 142 9.16 15.66 14.18
CA MET A 142 7.74 15.84 13.93
C MET A 142 7.01 14.51 13.83
N TRP A 143 5.76 14.51 14.29
CA TRP A 143 4.82 13.39 14.24
C TRP A 143 3.43 13.92 13.91
N TYR A 144 2.53 13.03 13.46
CA TYR A 144 1.10 13.29 13.45
C TYR A 144 0.46 12.35 14.46
N LEU A 145 -0.13 12.86 15.52
CA LEU A 145 -0.62 12.08 16.65
C LEU A 145 -1.95 12.64 17.13
N ASN A 146 -2.92 11.77 17.37
CA ASN A 146 -4.22 12.17 17.93
C ASN A 146 -4.93 13.29 17.15
N GLY A 147 -4.79 13.31 15.81
CA GLY A 147 -5.45 14.29 14.96
C GLY A 147 -4.70 15.63 14.80
N GLU A 148 -3.50 15.77 15.34
CA GLU A 148 -2.72 17.01 15.29
C GLU A 148 -1.26 16.75 14.90
N TRP A 149 -0.62 17.75 14.29
CA TRP A 149 0.82 17.76 14.09
C TRP A 149 1.50 18.08 15.43
N VAL A 150 2.43 17.22 15.81
CA VAL A 150 3.23 17.37 17.03
C VAL A 150 4.66 17.61 16.62
N GLY A 151 5.26 18.68 17.09
CA GLY A 151 6.65 19.07 16.82
C GLY A 151 7.48 19.13 18.10
N LEU A 152 8.78 18.92 17.96
CA LEU A 152 9.75 19.20 19.00
C LEU A 152 10.61 20.39 18.57
N HIS A 153 10.64 21.46 19.40
CA HIS A 153 11.47 22.64 19.17
C HIS A 153 11.96 23.17 20.52
N ASP A 154 13.24 23.50 20.64
CA ASP A 154 13.88 24.00 21.86
C ASP A 154 13.55 23.19 23.12
N ARG A 155 13.56 21.83 22.98
CA ARG A 155 13.24 20.90 24.08
C ARG A 155 11.80 21.01 24.60
N LYS A 156 10.90 21.52 23.81
CA LYS A 156 9.47 21.65 24.09
C LYS A 156 8.65 20.96 23.05
N PHE A 157 7.54 20.40 23.47
CA PHE A 157 6.53 19.92 22.55
C PHE A 157 5.67 21.10 22.06
N TRP A 158 5.26 21.01 20.83
CA TRP A 158 4.40 21.99 20.18
C TRP A 158 3.34 21.24 19.40
N THR A 159 2.14 21.78 19.29
CA THR A 159 1.08 21.23 18.45
C THR A 159 0.62 22.25 17.43
N SER A 160 0.18 21.75 16.26
CA SER A 160 -0.35 22.58 15.19
C SER A 160 -1.44 21.85 14.43
N PRO A 161 -2.56 22.49 14.09
CA PRO A 161 -3.56 21.91 13.18
C PRO A 161 -3.15 22.01 11.70
N ASP A 162 -2.28 22.97 11.33
CA ASP A 162 -2.04 23.41 9.96
C ASP A 162 -0.55 23.52 9.56
N LEU A 163 0.38 23.17 10.47
CA LEU A 163 1.84 23.32 10.32
C LEU A 163 2.33 24.79 10.26
N GLY A 164 1.45 25.76 10.22
CA GLY A 164 1.78 27.18 10.18
C GLY A 164 1.81 27.81 11.56
N THR A 165 0.77 27.56 12.34
CA THR A 165 0.63 28.12 13.69
C THR A 165 0.83 27.02 14.73
N TRP A 166 1.92 27.11 15.44
CA TRP A 166 2.28 26.17 16.52
C TRP A 166 2.02 26.76 17.89
N THR A 167 1.40 25.97 18.74
CA THR A 167 1.14 26.28 20.13
C THR A 167 2.07 25.47 21.03
N GLN A 168 2.79 26.19 21.92
CA GLN A 168 3.69 25.54 22.85
C GLN A 168 2.90 24.66 23.85
N GLN A 169 3.43 23.51 24.09
CA GLN A 169 2.98 22.50 25.05
C GLN A 169 4.02 22.35 26.17
N ALA A 170 4.03 21.22 26.85
CA ALA A 170 4.97 20.97 27.93
C ALA A 170 6.43 20.85 27.45
N ASP A 171 7.33 21.15 28.39
CA ASP A 171 8.77 20.94 28.22
C ASP A 171 9.11 19.44 28.26
N MET A 172 10.21 19.06 27.59
CA MET A 172 10.83 17.76 27.83
C MET A 172 11.25 17.60 29.29
N PRO A 173 11.23 16.40 29.85
CA PRO A 173 11.73 16.15 31.19
C PRO A 173 13.19 16.60 31.35
N THR A 174 13.48 17.16 32.50
CA THR A 174 14.82 17.70 32.81
C THR A 174 15.90 16.61 32.77
N GLY A 175 17.07 16.93 32.22
CA GLY A 175 18.19 15.99 32.09
C GLY A 175 18.14 15.04 30.88
N LEU A 176 17.09 15.13 30.08
CA LEU A 176 16.95 14.35 28.83
C LEU A 176 17.24 15.24 27.61
N SER A 177 17.93 14.73 26.64
CA SER A 177 18.38 15.47 25.46
C SER A 177 17.81 15.00 24.14
N LEU A 178 17.31 13.76 24.08
CA LEU A 178 16.86 13.14 22.86
C LEU A 178 15.51 12.45 23.02
N VAL A 179 14.63 12.68 22.08
CA VAL A 179 13.40 11.89 21.84
C VAL A 179 13.64 10.98 20.65
N SER A 180 13.48 9.68 20.83
CA SER A 180 13.66 8.71 19.74
C SER A 180 12.37 8.34 19.04
N ASP A 181 11.27 8.24 19.77
CA ASP A 181 9.96 7.90 19.24
C ASP A 181 8.87 8.45 20.13
N VAL A 182 7.76 8.90 19.52
CA VAL A 182 6.55 9.32 20.23
C VAL A 182 5.36 8.64 19.55
N GLN A 183 4.49 8.03 20.36
CA GLN A 183 3.28 7.35 19.89
C GLN A 183 2.09 7.72 20.77
N TYR A 184 0.90 7.66 20.20
CA TYR A 184 -0.35 7.83 20.94
C TYR A 184 -1.18 6.54 20.84
N ALA A 185 -1.52 5.99 21.98
CA ALA A 185 -2.33 4.78 22.06
C ALA A 185 -3.21 4.81 23.31
N ASN A 186 -4.45 4.38 23.20
CA ASN A 186 -5.39 4.26 24.33
C ASN A 186 -5.50 5.51 25.22
N GLY A 187 -5.56 6.71 24.60
CA GLY A 187 -5.68 7.96 25.34
C GLY A 187 -4.41 8.41 26.06
N THR A 188 -3.24 7.87 25.69
CA THR A 188 -1.97 8.15 26.33
C THR A 188 -0.88 8.35 25.29
N TYR A 189 -0.09 9.38 25.45
CA TYR A 189 1.16 9.59 24.72
C TYR A 189 2.29 8.85 25.41
N TYR A 190 3.06 8.11 24.65
CA TYR A 190 4.26 7.39 25.06
C TYR A 190 5.45 7.98 24.31
N ALA A 191 6.54 8.22 25.01
CA ALA A 191 7.77 8.72 24.41
C ALA A 191 8.98 7.99 24.98
N VAL A 192 9.94 7.65 24.10
CA VAL A 192 11.24 7.12 24.51
C VAL A 192 12.22 8.27 24.57
N PHE A 193 12.69 8.57 25.77
CA PHE A 193 13.70 9.59 26.00
C PHE A 193 15.04 8.99 26.39
N SER A 194 16.10 9.64 25.95
CA SER A 194 17.46 9.38 26.38
C SER A 194 18.21 10.68 26.68
N GLY A 195 19.21 10.60 27.55
CA GLY A 195 20.05 11.70 27.96
C GLY A 195 21.44 11.24 28.38
N ASP A 196 22.18 12.11 28.97
CA ASP A 196 23.56 11.84 29.40
C ASP A 196 23.62 10.85 30.59
N SER A 197 22.58 10.81 31.40
CA SER A 197 22.44 9.86 32.52
C SER A 197 21.59 8.68 32.10
N THR A 198 22.11 7.46 32.22
CA THR A 198 21.39 6.22 31.96
C THR A 198 20.21 5.98 32.89
N GLU A 199 20.23 6.59 34.09
CA GLU A 199 19.17 6.47 35.11
C GLU A 199 17.87 7.15 34.67
N LEU A 200 17.97 8.21 33.83
CA LEU A 200 16.84 8.95 33.33
C LEU A 200 16.33 8.38 31.97
N ASN A 201 17.09 7.49 31.36
CA ASN A 201 16.69 6.90 30.11
C ASN A 201 15.48 5.99 30.30
N GLY A 202 14.46 6.16 29.44
CA GLY A 202 13.28 5.35 29.62
C GLY A 202 12.09 5.71 28.74
N VAL A 203 10.99 5.10 29.08
CA VAL A 203 9.67 5.42 28.54
C VAL A 203 8.97 6.35 29.47
N TYR A 204 8.43 7.41 28.94
CA TYR A 204 7.66 8.43 29.65
C TYR A 204 6.26 8.52 29.07
N THR A 205 5.30 8.90 29.89
CA THR A 205 3.91 8.98 29.45
C THR A 205 3.25 10.28 29.91
N THR A 206 2.27 10.73 29.12
CA THR A 206 1.32 11.76 29.51
C THR A 206 -0.03 11.50 28.86
N ARG A 207 -1.11 12.00 29.43
CA ARG A 207 -2.44 11.96 28.82
C ARG A 207 -2.73 13.15 27.92
N SER A 208 -1.99 14.24 28.12
CA SER A 208 -2.11 15.46 27.34
C SER A 208 -0.72 16.09 27.18
N LEU A 209 -0.45 16.64 25.99
CA LEU A 209 0.85 17.26 25.70
C LEU A 209 1.08 18.58 26.45
N ASP A 210 0.05 19.20 26.99
CA ASP A 210 0.16 20.39 27.90
C ASP A 210 0.69 20.04 29.30
N THR A 211 0.69 18.74 29.62
CA THR A 211 1.19 18.21 30.89
C THR A 211 2.55 17.54 30.68
N PRO A 212 3.54 17.82 31.53
CA PRO A 212 4.85 17.21 31.41
C PRO A 212 4.79 15.68 31.41
N PHE A 213 5.64 15.08 30.61
CA PHE A 213 5.80 13.64 30.60
C PHE A 213 6.35 13.12 31.91
N ALA A 214 5.71 12.12 32.49
CA ALA A 214 6.15 11.43 33.69
C ALA A 214 6.86 10.12 33.36
N LEU A 215 7.90 9.78 34.12
CA LEU A 215 8.62 8.51 33.94
C LEU A 215 7.64 7.33 34.17
N TYR A 216 7.50 6.49 33.14
CA TYR A 216 6.68 5.30 33.18
C TYR A 216 7.51 4.05 33.45
N ALA A 217 8.67 3.92 32.78
CA ALA A 217 9.59 2.82 32.96
C ALA A 217 11.02 3.27 32.67
N SER A 218 11.97 2.83 33.49
CA SER A 218 13.39 3.14 33.33
C SER A 218 14.23 1.86 33.18
N GLY A 219 15.45 2.00 32.65
CA GLY A 219 16.39 0.89 32.52
C GLY A 219 17.28 1.01 31.29
N ILE A 220 17.87 -0.11 30.90
CA ILE A 220 18.84 -0.15 29.80
C ILE A 220 18.09 -0.19 28.47
N LEU A 221 18.13 0.93 27.75
CA LEU A 221 17.62 1.01 26.38
C LEU A 221 18.53 0.21 25.42
N PRO A 222 17.99 -0.34 24.32
CA PRO A 222 18.78 -1.09 23.34
C PRO A 222 19.73 -0.18 22.51
N GLY A 223 19.76 1.11 22.81
CA GLY A 223 20.62 2.12 22.20
C GLY A 223 20.23 3.53 22.65
N SER A 224 20.95 4.54 22.16
CA SER A 224 20.67 5.95 22.50
C SER A 224 19.84 6.70 21.48
N ALA A 225 19.79 6.25 20.23
CA ALA A 225 19.06 6.91 19.14
C ALA A 225 18.46 5.91 18.16
N GLY A 226 17.48 6.34 17.37
CA GLY A 226 16.82 5.53 16.36
C GLY A 226 15.99 4.38 16.94
N LEU A 227 15.47 4.57 18.14
CA LEU A 227 14.60 3.60 18.81
C LEU A 227 13.18 3.74 18.28
N LYS A 228 12.47 2.62 18.19
CA LYS A 228 11.04 2.55 17.91
C LYS A 228 10.33 1.78 19.01
N MET A 229 9.11 2.20 19.31
CA MET A 229 8.24 1.47 20.22
C MET A 229 7.27 0.57 19.45
N PHE A 230 6.92 -0.54 20.06
CA PHE A 230 5.76 -1.34 19.69
C PHE A 230 4.87 -1.46 20.92
N ILE A 231 3.70 -0.84 20.87
CA ILE A 231 2.72 -0.89 21.96
C ILE A 231 1.76 -2.02 21.63
N THR A 232 1.86 -3.12 22.36
CA THR A 232 0.93 -4.26 22.23
C THR A 232 -0.06 -4.23 23.40
N PRO A 233 -1.18 -4.98 23.37
CA PRO A 233 -2.11 -5.01 24.48
C PRO A 233 -1.50 -5.38 25.85
N ASN A 234 -0.44 -6.19 25.83
CA ASN A 234 0.14 -6.76 27.06
C ASN A 234 1.55 -6.25 27.39
N VAL A 235 2.32 -5.82 26.40
CA VAL A 235 3.74 -5.48 26.57
C VAL A 235 4.11 -4.32 25.68
N LEU A 236 4.89 -3.40 26.21
CA LEU A 236 5.56 -2.36 25.44
C LEU A 236 6.98 -2.81 25.14
N TYR A 237 7.33 -2.84 23.85
CA TYR A 237 8.66 -3.17 23.36
C TYR A 237 9.37 -1.92 22.87
N ILE A 238 10.68 -1.90 23.03
CA ILE A 238 11.58 -0.88 22.47
C ILE A 238 12.56 -1.60 21.57
N TYR A 239 12.64 -1.20 20.32
CA TYR A 239 13.41 -1.88 19.30
C TYR A 239 14.36 -0.94 18.59
N LYS A 240 15.59 -1.36 18.38
CA LYS A 240 16.59 -0.66 17.56
C LYS A 240 17.12 -1.56 16.49
N VAL A 241 16.97 -1.15 15.25
CA VAL A 241 17.65 -1.79 14.12
C VAL A 241 19.12 -1.39 14.16
N ARG A 242 20.02 -2.35 14.24
CA ARG A 242 21.45 -2.14 14.00
C ARG A 242 21.75 -2.30 12.53
N SER A 243 22.40 -1.31 11.95
CA SER A 243 23.09 -1.44 10.68
C SER A 243 24.44 -2.08 10.97
N LYS A 244 24.74 -3.27 10.42
CA LYS A 244 26.09 -3.83 10.46
C LYS A 244 26.96 -3.07 9.46
N TYR A 245 27.49 -1.91 9.88
CA TYR A 245 28.63 -1.30 9.21
C TYR A 245 29.93 -1.81 9.78
N GLY A 246 30.81 -2.24 8.90
CA GLY A 246 32.22 -2.44 9.25
C GLY A 246 32.85 -3.80 9.05
N ALA A 247 32.11 -4.83 8.63
CA ALA A 247 32.73 -6.08 8.17
C ALA A 247 32.04 -6.53 6.88
N TYR A 248 32.72 -6.36 5.78
CA TYR A 248 32.28 -6.59 4.40
C TYR A 248 31.76 -8.00 4.05
N ASN A 249 31.57 -8.87 5.02
CA ASN A 249 31.24 -10.26 4.76
C ASN A 249 29.83 -10.71 5.15
N ASN A 250 28.97 -9.84 5.69
CA ASN A 250 27.63 -10.27 6.10
C ASN A 250 26.59 -9.15 6.01
N TYR A 251 26.20 -8.77 4.81
CA TYR A 251 24.94 -8.02 4.61
C TYR A 251 23.69 -8.92 4.76
N THR A 252 23.79 -9.94 5.59
CA THR A 252 22.71 -10.85 5.90
C THR A 252 21.72 -10.22 6.87
N GLY A 253 20.96 -9.25 6.38
CA GLY A 253 19.90 -8.63 7.15
C GLY A 253 20.38 -7.67 8.24
N ARG A 254 19.56 -6.68 8.55
CA ARG A 254 19.77 -5.81 9.71
C ARG A 254 19.49 -6.60 10.96
N GLU A 255 20.38 -6.56 11.93
CA GLU A 255 20.17 -7.13 13.26
C GLU A 255 19.64 -6.04 14.20
N GLY A 256 18.67 -6.38 15.01
CA GLY A 256 18.08 -5.48 15.99
C GLY A 256 18.28 -5.96 17.42
N ASN A 257 18.45 -5.02 18.31
CA ASN A 257 18.30 -5.23 19.74
C ASN A 257 16.90 -4.82 20.16
N ALA A 258 16.34 -5.55 21.09
CA ALA A 258 15.05 -5.21 21.67
C ALA A 258 15.11 -5.23 23.20
N SER A 259 14.25 -4.44 23.81
CA SER A 259 13.94 -4.49 25.23
C SER A 259 12.43 -4.48 25.38
N TYR A 260 11.92 -4.87 26.53
CA TYR A 260 10.52 -4.76 26.88
C TYR A 260 10.34 -4.10 28.24
N VAL A 261 9.20 -3.48 28.45
CA VAL A 261 8.82 -2.93 29.76
C VAL A 261 8.12 -4.03 30.55
N ASN A 262 8.70 -4.40 31.68
CA ASN A 262 8.03 -5.22 32.66
C ASN A 262 6.89 -4.41 33.31
N GLN A 263 5.65 -4.82 33.07
CA GLN A 263 4.48 -4.06 33.48
C GLN A 263 4.30 -4.01 35.02
N THR A 264 4.89 -4.94 35.73
CA THR A 264 4.81 -4.99 37.21
C THR A 264 5.89 -4.14 37.87
N THR A 265 7.16 -4.32 37.47
CA THR A 265 8.28 -3.60 38.08
C THR A 265 8.55 -2.23 37.45
N LYS A 266 8.00 -1.97 36.28
CA LYS A 266 8.27 -0.77 35.47
C LYS A 266 9.76 -0.64 35.08
N GLU A 267 10.44 -1.78 34.96
CA GLU A 267 11.82 -1.84 34.49
C GLU A 267 11.88 -2.17 33.00
N ILE A 268 12.84 -1.56 32.30
CA ILE A 268 13.16 -1.91 30.91
C ILE A 268 14.16 -3.04 30.95
N VAL A 269 13.72 -4.21 30.46
CA VAL A 269 14.48 -5.45 30.46
C VAL A 269 14.95 -5.76 29.05
N GLY A 270 16.25 -5.98 28.87
CA GLY A 270 16.82 -6.35 27.58
C GLY A 270 16.39 -7.75 27.16
N ILE A 271 16.04 -7.92 25.90
CA ILE A 271 15.80 -9.22 25.28
C ILE A 271 17.16 -9.78 24.84
N SER A 272 17.49 -11.00 25.30
CA SER A 272 18.75 -11.66 24.94
C SER A 272 18.77 -12.05 23.46
N GLY A 273 19.90 -11.80 22.80
CA GLY A 273 20.12 -12.13 21.40
C GLY A 273 19.73 -11.01 20.42
N PHE A 274 20.18 -11.18 19.19
CA PHE A 274 19.87 -10.27 18.10
C PHE A 274 18.70 -10.82 17.27
N ILE A 275 17.79 -9.96 16.92
CA ILE A 275 16.72 -10.31 15.99
C ILE A 275 17.21 -9.92 14.58
N SER A 276 17.51 -10.93 13.75
CA SER A 276 17.90 -10.69 12.37
C SER A 276 16.70 -10.22 11.55
N GLY A 277 16.89 -9.19 10.72
CA GLY A 277 15.86 -8.67 9.83
C GLY A 277 15.16 -7.42 10.34
N ILE A 278 14.12 -7.01 9.62
CA ILE A 278 13.27 -5.87 9.96
C ILE A 278 11.99 -6.38 10.60
N VAL A 279 11.67 -5.86 11.76
CA VAL A 279 10.48 -6.27 12.55
C VAL A 279 9.46 -5.15 12.56
N PHE A 280 8.19 -5.50 12.46
CA PHE A 280 7.06 -4.63 12.70
C PHE A 280 5.94 -5.37 13.46
N TYR A 281 5.07 -4.62 14.10
CA TYR A 281 3.92 -5.14 14.83
C TYR A 281 2.65 -4.84 14.04
N ALA A 282 1.83 -5.85 13.80
CA ALA A 282 0.49 -5.73 13.22
C ALA A 282 -0.54 -5.79 14.34
N GLU A 283 -1.11 -4.65 14.68
CA GLU A 283 -2.03 -4.49 15.81
C GLU A 283 -3.28 -5.35 15.64
N GLU A 284 -3.87 -5.35 14.45
CA GLU A 284 -5.09 -6.09 14.12
C GLU A 284 -4.92 -7.63 14.12
N LYS A 285 -3.68 -8.10 14.13
CA LYS A 285 -3.32 -9.52 14.23
C LYS A 285 -2.72 -9.88 15.58
N ASP A 286 -2.44 -8.87 16.41
CA ASP A 286 -1.68 -9.01 17.66
C ASP A 286 -0.43 -9.89 17.45
N CYS A 287 0.39 -9.52 16.46
CA CYS A 287 1.47 -10.38 15.98
C CYS A 287 2.64 -9.55 15.43
N PHE A 288 3.85 -9.97 15.74
CA PHE A 288 5.05 -9.45 15.12
C PHE A 288 5.34 -10.17 13.81
N TYR A 289 5.73 -9.40 12.80
CA TYR A 289 6.24 -9.91 11.54
C TYR A 289 7.71 -9.54 11.39
N LYS A 290 8.46 -10.42 10.76
CA LYS A 290 9.88 -10.23 10.51
C LYS A 290 10.19 -10.53 9.06
N LEU A 291 10.87 -9.58 8.41
CA LEU A 291 11.42 -9.72 7.08
C LEU A 291 12.91 -9.94 7.17
N ASN A 292 13.39 -10.95 6.47
CA ASN A 292 14.82 -11.23 6.35
C ASN A 292 15.14 -11.64 4.91
N CYS A 293 16.25 -11.13 4.37
CA CYS A 293 16.71 -11.46 3.02
C CYS A 293 18.09 -12.07 3.11
N SER A 294 18.27 -13.23 2.48
CA SER A 294 19.59 -13.84 2.33
C SER A 294 20.41 -13.13 1.25
N THR A 295 21.71 -13.27 1.27
CA THR A 295 22.61 -12.78 0.21
C THR A 295 22.33 -13.40 -1.15
N SER A 296 21.70 -14.58 -1.17
CA SER A 296 21.24 -15.27 -2.39
C SER A 296 19.86 -14.80 -2.88
N GLY A 297 19.31 -13.72 -2.33
CA GLY A 297 18.06 -13.14 -2.78
C GLY A 297 16.79 -13.82 -2.25
N THR A 298 16.89 -14.68 -1.24
CA THR A 298 15.70 -15.28 -0.63
C THR A 298 15.12 -14.36 0.44
N LEU A 299 13.96 -13.77 0.19
CA LEU A 299 13.15 -13.02 1.16
C LEU A 299 12.30 -14.00 1.94
N LYS A 300 12.45 -13.99 3.26
CA LYS A 300 11.65 -14.78 4.20
C LYS A 300 10.80 -13.85 5.04
N THR A 301 9.51 -14.12 5.10
CA THR A 301 8.59 -13.53 6.06
C THR A 301 8.29 -14.55 7.13
N SER A 302 8.36 -14.12 8.39
CA SER A 302 8.04 -14.94 9.56
C SER A 302 7.21 -14.13 10.54
N LYS A 303 6.42 -14.79 11.39
CA LYS A 303 5.60 -14.15 12.43
C LYS A 303 5.85 -14.76 13.80
N ALA A 304 5.61 -13.98 14.85
CA ALA A 304 5.67 -14.43 16.24
C ALA A 304 4.70 -13.61 17.11
N LYS A 305 4.17 -14.20 18.17
CA LYS A 305 3.27 -13.52 19.11
C LYS A 305 4.00 -12.60 20.09
N THR A 306 5.29 -12.78 20.27
CA THR A 306 6.10 -12.04 21.24
C THR A 306 7.53 -11.89 20.72
N LEU A 307 8.24 -10.85 21.16
CA LEU A 307 9.67 -10.71 20.95
C LEU A 307 10.48 -11.30 22.12
N ILE A 308 9.83 -11.70 23.22
CA ILE A 308 10.48 -12.35 24.36
C ILE A 308 10.59 -13.85 24.04
N ASN A 309 11.81 -14.33 23.79
CA ASN A 309 12.07 -15.71 23.35
C ASN A 309 11.17 -16.15 22.18
N PRO A 310 11.21 -15.44 21.05
CA PRO A 310 10.24 -15.61 19.97
C PRO A 310 10.36 -16.97 19.29
N THR A 311 9.25 -17.65 19.12
CA THR A 311 9.14 -18.77 18.18
C THR A 311 8.62 -18.22 16.85
N TRP A 312 9.52 -18.15 15.86
CA TRP A 312 9.19 -17.62 14.54
C TRP A 312 8.56 -18.69 13.66
N GLU A 313 7.31 -18.49 13.27
CA GLU A 313 6.59 -19.30 12.29
C GLU A 313 6.83 -18.75 10.88
N ALA A 314 7.12 -19.60 9.91
CA ALA A 314 7.26 -19.18 8.52
C ALA A 314 5.91 -18.75 7.94
N VAL A 315 5.89 -17.61 7.26
CA VAL A 315 4.75 -17.09 6.49
C VAL A 315 5.00 -17.32 5.00
N SER A 316 6.14 -16.85 4.48
CA SER A 316 6.52 -17.03 3.08
C SER A 316 8.03 -17.12 2.90
N SER A 317 8.44 -17.64 1.75
CA SER A 317 9.83 -17.63 1.29
C SER A 317 9.81 -17.47 -0.23
N VAL A 318 10.30 -16.34 -0.74
CA VAL A 318 10.28 -15.99 -2.16
C VAL A 318 11.68 -15.56 -2.62
N ASN A 319 12.00 -15.85 -3.88
CA ASN A 319 13.22 -15.32 -4.49
C ASN A 319 12.92 -13.94 -5.07
N ILE A 320 13.64 -12.91 -4.60
CA ILE A 320 13.43 -11.53 -5.07
C ILE A 320 13.84 -11.32 -6.53
N GLU A 321 14.71 -12.16 -7.09
CA GLU A 321 15.09 -12.11 -8.51
C GLU A 321 13.96 -12.56 -9.42
N GLU A 322 13.22 -13.61 -9.04
CA GLU A 322 12.06 -14.12 -9.79
C GLU A 322 10.95 -13.08 -9.90
N LEU A 323 10.93 -12.14 -8.95
CA LEU A 323 10.01 -11.03 -8.93
C LEU A 323 10.55 -9.81 -9.71
N THR A 324 11.66 -9.92 -10.43
CA THR A 324 12.22 -8.79 -11.18
C THR A 324 11.73 -8.85 -12.62
N PRO A 325 11.05 -7.80 -13.14
CA PRO A 325 10.79 -7.72 -14.57
C PRO A 325 12.12 -7.78 -15.32
N SER A 326 12.14 -8.45 -16.46
CA SER A 326 13.31 -8.61 -17.30
C SER A 326 13.88 -7.23 -17.71
N PHE A 327 14.84 -6.75 -16.95
CA PHE A 327 15.75 -5.71 -17.41
C PHE A 327 16.81 -6.36 -18.30
N ASN A 328 17.38 -5.61 -19.25
CA ASN A 328 18.62 -6.01 -19.92
C ASN A 328 19.75 -6.07 -18.89
N GLN A 329 19.83 -7.18 -18.15
CA GLN A 329 20.71 -7.36 -17.02
C GLN A 329 22.01 -8.05 -17.41
N PRO A 330 23.13 -7.66 -16.83
CA PRO A 330 24.28 -8.57 -16.75
C PRO A 330 23.83 -9.80 -15.96
N SER A 331 24.18 -10.96 -16.42
CA SER A 331 23.60 -12.26 -16.14
C SER A 331 23.65 -12.76 -14.69
N THR A 332 24.17 -12.01 -13.73
CA THR A 332 24.20 -12.41 -12.30
C THR A 332 24.46 -11.24 -11.38
N TYR A 333 23.53 -10.95 -10.48
CA TYR A 333 23.86 -10.20 -9.26
C TYR A 333 24.59 -11.13 -8.30
N THR A 334 25.65 -10.62 -7.73
CA THR A 334 26.45 -11.38 -6.75
C THR A 334 25.95 -11.14 -5.33
N TYR A 335 25.02 -10.19 -5.15
CA TYR A 335 24.66 -9.74 -3.82
C TYR A 335 23.27 -9.10 -3.70
N HIS A 336 22.53 -9.48 -2.67
CA HIS A 336 21.19 -8.97 -2.35
C HIS A 336 21.12 -8.49 -0.91
N ALA A 337 20.49 -7.36 -0.67
CA ALA A 337 20.29 -6.86 0.68
C ALA A 337 18.90 -6.22 0.86
N LEU A 338 18.24 -6.55 1.96
CA LEU A 338 17.04 -5.84 2.42
C LEU A 338 17.49 -4.55 3.11
N MET A 339 17.17 -3.41 2.52
CA MET A 339 17.64 -2.10 2.97
C MET A 339 16.69 -1.47 4.00
N SER A 340 15.42 -1.43 3.69
CA SER A 340 14.37 -0.91 4.57
C SER A 340 13.03 -1.56 4.25
N ALA A 341 12.10 -1.51 5.19
CA ALA A 341 10.73 -1.88 4.96
C ALA A 341 9.80 -0.98 5.78
N TYR A 342 8.68 -0.66 5.19
CA TYR A 342 7.63 0.18 5.76
C TYR A 342 6.32 -0.58 5.71
N HIS A 343 5.51 -0.44 6.74
CA HIS A 343 4.24 -1.14 6.83
C HIS A 343 3.12 -0.21 7.30
N CYS A 344 1.90 -0.50 6.83
CA CYS A 344 0.66 0.08 7.32
C CYS A 344 -0.42 -1.00 7.22
N GLY A 345 -0.86 -1.53 8.35
CA GLY A 345 -1.73 -2.69 8.40
C GLY A 345 -1.15 -3.89 7.64
N ALA A 346 -1.94 -4.49 6.74
CA ALA A 346 -1.51 -5.63 5.93
C ALA A 346 -0.46 -5.29 4.86
N ASN A 347 -0.33 -4.01 4.53
CA ASN A 347 0.53 -3.56 3.44
C ASN A 347 1.98 -3.38 3.90
N ILE A 348 2.90 -3.91 3.11
CA ILE A 348 4.33 -3.80 3.33
C ILE A 348 4.99 -3.38 2.02
N ILE A 349 5.88 -2.40 2.09
CA ILE A 349 6.77 -2.02 0.99
C ILE A 349 8.21 -2.22 1.47
N ALA A 350 8.93 -3.13 0.84
CA ALA A 350 10.30 -3.49 1.20
C ALA A 350 11.26 -3.14 0.07
N PHE A 351 12.35 -2.45 0.41
CA PHE A 351 13.39 -1.99 -0.52
C PHE A 351 14.60 -2.89 -0.47
N PHE A 352 15.08 -3.26 -1.65
CA PHE A 352 16.23 -4.16 -1.81
C PHE A 352 17.29 -3.51 -2.67
N ALA A 353 18.55 -3.72 -2.29
CA ALA A 353 19.69 -3.51 -3.16
C ALA A 353 20.02 -4.81 -3.89
N LEU A 354 20.10 -4.76 -5.20
CA LEU A 354 20.61 -5.81 -6.08
C LEU A 354 21.93 -5.31 -6.66
N VAL A 355 23.04 -5.89 -6.20
CA VAL A 355 24.37 -5.33 -6.46
C VAL A 355 25.26 -6.34 -7.15
N ASN A 356 25.97 -5.90 -8.18
CA ASN A 356 27.11 -6.62 -8.71
C ASN A 356 28.38 -6.11 -8.00
N ALA A 357 28.95 -6.94 -7.13
CA ALA A 357 30.10 -6.57 -6.32
C ALA A 357 31.25 -7.54 -6.55
N ALA A 358 32.47 -7.02 -6.72
CA ALA A 358 33.67 -7.81 -6.62
C ALA A 358 34.33 -7.61 -5.25
N PHE A 359 34.69 -8.70 -4.63
CA PHE A 359 35.41 -8.70 -3.35
C PHE A 359 36.90 -8.74 -3.64
N SER A 360 37.65 -7.69 -3.26
CA SER A 360 39.08 -7.72 -3.22
C SER A 360 39.56 -7.84 -1.77
N GLY A 361 40.68 -8.45 -1.52
CA GLY A 361 41.21 -8.68 -0.15
C GLY A 361 41.45 -7.44 0.70
N ALA A 362 41.23 -6.25 0.17
CA ALA A 362 41.33 -4.93 0.82
C ALA A 362 39.99 -4.19 0.95
N GLY A 363 38.90 -4.73 0.44
CA GLY A 363 37.57 -4.10 0.50
C GLY A 363 36.62 -4.61 -0.57
N THR A 364 35.37 -4.21 -0.50
CA THR A 364 34.35 -4.52 -1.51
C THR A 364 34.26 -3.35 -2.48
N THR A 365 34.54 -3.61 -3.75
CA THR A 365 34.25 -2.63 -4.79
C THR A 365 32.89 -2.95 -5.38
N MET A 366 31.93 -2.04 -5.25
CA MET A 366 30.60 -2.14 -5.86
C MET A 366 30.68 -1.52 -7.26
N TYR A 367 30.35 -2.28 -8.28
CA TYR A 367 30.46 -1.81 -9.68
C TYR A 367 29.16 -1.24 -10.22
N SER A 368 28.02 -1.81 -9.85
CA SER A 368 26.72 -1.31 -10.26
C SER A 368 25.63 -1.96 -9.43
N GLY A 369 24.51 -1.29 -9.29
CA GLY A 369 23.41 -1.82 -8.54
C GLY A 369 22.08 -1.16 -8.82
N TYR A 370 21.00 -1.90 -8.59
CA TYR A 370 19.64 -1.42 -8.64
C TYR A 370 19.06 -1.37 -7.24
N MET A 371 18.34 -0.31 -6.95
CA MET A 371 17.41 -0.27 -5.84
C MET A 371 16.03 -0.59 -6.37
N VAL A 372 15.45 -1.64 -5.84
CA VAL A 372 14.11 -2.10 -6.19
C VAL A 372 13.26 -2.20 -4.94
N TYR A 373 11.94 -2.10 -5.08
CA TYR A 373 11.06 -2.46 -3.99
C TYR A 373 10.14 -3.62 -4.39
N ARG A 374 9.65 -4.30 -3.38
CA ARG A 374 8.60 -5.31 -3.45
C ARG A 374 7.50 -4.90 -2.50
N TYR A 375 6.28 -5.26 -2.81
CA TYR A 375 5.18 -4.95 -1.93
C TYR A 375 4.29 -6.18 -1.70
N SER A 376 3.63 -6.15 -0.56
CA SER A 376 2.68 -7.16 -0.12
C SER A 376 1.44 -6.46 0.42
N ALA A 377 0.26 -7.04 0.22
CA ALA A 377 -1.01 -6.57 0.78
C ALA A 377 -1.59 -7.54 1.83
N ASP A 378 -0.83 -8.56 2.23
CA ASP A 378 -1.28 -9.66 3.08
C ASP A 378 -0.23 -10.06 4.15
N TYR A 379 0.40 -9.08 4.77
CA TYR A 379 1.45 -9.26 5.80
C TYR A 379 2.67 -10.07 5.31
N GLY A 380 2.98 -9.99 4.02
CA GLY A 380 4.10 -10.70 3.43
C GLY A 380 3.85 -12.17 3.14
N ALA A 381 2.59 -12.62 3.09
CA ALA A 381 2.24 -13.96 2.65
C ALA A 381 2.46 -14.11 1.13
N THR A 382 2.06 -13.09 0.37
CA THR A 382 2.40 -12.97 -1.06
C THR A 382 3.17 -11.67 -1.32
N TRP A 383 4.03 -11.70 -2.33
CA TRP A 383 4.85 -10.57 -2.72
C TRP A 383 4.71 -10.29 -4.21
N GLU A 384 4.56 -9.04 -4.53
CA GLU A 384 4.42 -8.56 -5.90
C GLU A 384 5.60 -7.69 -6.32
N ASN A 385 5.78 -7.60 -7.63
CA ASN A 385 6.81 -6.79 -8.26
C ASN A 385 6.53 -5.31 -8.07
N GLY A 386 7.45 -4.62 -7.45
CA GLY A 386 7.54 -3.18 -7.52
C GLY A 386 8.32 -2.71 -8.76
N LYS A 387 8.75 -1.47 -8.70
CA LYS A 387 9.55 -0.84 -9.76
C LYS A 387 10.99 -0.65 -9.31
N VAL A 388 11.88 -0.43 -10.26
CA VAL A 388 13.20 0.10 -9.98
C VAL A 388 13.05 1.52 -9.45
N VAL A 389 13.69 1.80 -8.34
CA VAL A 389 13.72 3.13 -7.73
C VAL A 389 14.91 3.91 -8.26
N SER A 390 16.09 3.30 -8.28
CA SER A 390 17.28 3.94 -8.81
C SER A 390 18.27 2.91 -9.36
N TYR A 391 19.14 3.38 -10.27
CA TYR A 391 20.28 2.65 -10.77
C TYR A 391 21.53 3.44 -10.45
N LYS A 392 22.55 2.79 -9.90
CA LYS A 392 23.83 3.41 -9.55
C LYS A 392 24.98 2.62 -10.17
N THR A 393 25.91 3.34 -10.78
CA THR A 393 27.10 2.76 -11.41
C THR A 393 28.30 2.73 -10.48
N ASP A 394 28.37 3.62 -9.47
CA ASP A 394 29.50 3.79 -8.56
C ASP A 394 28.99 4.19 -7.18
N SER A 395 28.59 3.24 -6.34
CA SER A 395 28.05 3.63 -5.07
C SER A 395 28.78 3.02 -3.88
N TYR A 396 29.35 3.90 -3.06
CA TYR A 396 29.95 3.59 -1.79
C TYR A 396 28.95 3.50 -0.61
N SER A 397 27.70 3.87 -0.79
CA SER A 397 26.73 3.79 0.29
C SER A 397 25.36 3.33 -0.17
N LEU A 398 24.91 2.21 0.40
CA LEU A 398 23.57 1.64 0.22
C LEU A 398 22.56 2.16 1.27
N ASP A 399 22.89 3.19 2.03
CA ASP A 399 22.19 3.56 3.26
C ASP A 399 20.97 4.47 3.12
N ASN A 400 20.50 4.66 1.97
CA ASN A 400 19.90 5.91 1.58
C ASN A 400 18.36 5.92 1.52
N TYR A 401 17.70 4.94 2.14
CA TYR A 401 16.23 4.87 2.25
C TYR A 401 15.81 4.91 3.72
N THR A 402 16.07 6.03 4.37
CA THR A 402 15.78 6.26 5.78
C THR A 402 14.70 7.30 5.97
N ASN A 403 14.19 7.43 7.18
CA ASN A 403 13.19 8.41 7.57
C ASN A 403 11.83 8.29 6.87
N GLY A 404 11.48 7.10 6.36
CA GLY A 404 10.18 6.89 5.73
C GLY A 404 9.05 6.73 6.71
N LYS A 405 7.87 7.17 6.29
CA LYS A 405 6.58 6.91 6.94
C LYS A 405 5.60 6.33 5.94
N TYR A 406 4.81 5.38 6.37
CA TYR A 406 3.75 4.76 5.59
C TYR A 406 2.43 4.88 6.35
N GLU A 407 1.45 5.56 5.75
CA GLU A 407 0.14 5.80 6.33
C GLU A 407 -0.92 5.75 5.22
N ASN A 408 -2.02 5.04 5.46
CA ASN A 408 -3.19 4.96 4.55
C ASN A 408 -2.85 4.77 3.06
N GLY A 409 -1.90 3.86 2.75
CA GLY A 409 -1.52 3.57 1.37
C GLY A 409 -0.49 4.53 0.77
N LEU A 410 -0.10 5.59 1.47
CA LEU A 410 0.93 6.52 1.05
C LEU A 410 2.23 6.26 1.82
N LEU A 411 3.30 5.94 1.11
CA LEU A 411 4.67 5.93 1.63
C LEU A 411 5.38 7.19 1.17
N VAL A 412 5.96 7.92 2.10
CA VAL A 412 6.89 9.03 1.82
C VAL A 412 8.20 8.75 2.52
N LEU A 413 9.31 8.88 1.80
CA LEU A 413 10.66 8.66 2.33
C LEU A 413 11.67 9.58 1.65
N SER A 414 12.82 9.77 2.29
CA SER A 414 13.95 10.46 1.68
C SER A 414 14.94 9.46 1.06
N GLU A 415 15.40 9.78 -0.14
CA GLU A 415 16.53 9.13 -0.79
C GLU A 415 17.71 10.10 -0.79
N THR A 416 18.85 9.66 -0.26
CA THR A 416 20.11 10.37 -0.43
C THR A 416 20.95 9.66 -1.47
N ALA A 417 21.14 10.25 -2.65
CA ALA A 417 21.98 9.71 -3.69
C ALA A 417 23.36 10.36 -3.64
N SER A 418 24.40 9.55 -3.56
CA SER A 418 25.77 10.00 -3.78
C SER A 418 26.18 9.58 -5.20
N GLU A 419 26.35 10.54 -6.09
CA GLU A 419 26.75 10.24 -7.48
C GLU A 419 28.26 9.93 -7.61
N SER A 420 29.09 10.40 -6.68
CA SER A 420 30.52 10.06 -6.52
C SER A 420 31.04 10.61 -5.19
N GLU A 421 32.25 10.23 -4.75
CA GLU A 421 32.90 10.83 -3.57
C GLU A 421 33.12 12.34 -3.67
N SER A 422 33.17 12.88 -4.90
CA SER A 422 33.43 14.30 -5.20
C SER A 422 32.21 15.08 -5.65
N ALA A 423 31.12 14.44 -6.06
CA ALA A 423 29.85 15.09 -6.39
C ALA A 423 29.01 15.25 -5.12
N GLY A 424 28.41 16.41 -4.92
CA GLY A 424 27.53 16.67 -3.79
C GLY A 424 26.42 15.64 -3.69
N ARG A 425 25.96 15.38 -2.46
CA ARG A 425 24.81 14.51 -2.22
C ARG A 425 23.56 15.19 -2.77
N THR A 426 22.82 14.50 -3.63
CA THR A 426 21.48 14.91 -4.03
C THR A 426 20.46 14.14 -3.17
N GLU A 427 19.53 14.87 -2.61
CA GLU A 427 18.44 14.30 -1.82
C GLU A 427 17.14 14.46 -2.59
N LYS A 428 16.32 13.42 -2.58
CA LYS A 428 14.98 13.42 -3.18
C LYS A 428 13.97 12.90 -2.19
N ILE A 429 12.76 13.41 -2.28
CA ILE A 429 11.61 12.80 -1.64
C ILE A 429 11.00 11.81 -2.61
N ILE A 430 10.74 10.60 -2.13
CA ILE A 430 10.06 9.56 -2.88
C ILE A 430 8.69 9.35 -2.24
N ALA A 431 7.65 9.37 -3.07
CA ALA A 431 6.32 8.99 -2.65
C ALA A 431 5.82 7.79 -3.47
N ILE A 432 5.22 6.84 -2.79
CA ILE A 432 4.58 5.67 -3.37
C ILE A 432 3.16 5.61 -2.83
N SER A 433 2.19 5.98 -3.67
CA SER A 433 0.76 5.90 -3.34
C SER A 433 0.07 4.71 -4.01
N ALA A 434 0.70 4.15 -5.06
CA ALA A 434 0.24 2.96 -5.75
C ALA A 434 1.47 2.09 -6.06
N PRO A 435 1.76 1.07 -5.23
CA PRO A 435 3.00 0.30 -5.35
C PRO A 435 3.23 -0.33 -6.73
N ALA A 436 2.16 -0.77 -7.41
CA ALA A 436 2.25 -1.30 -8.77
C ALA A 436 2.64 -0.25 -9.83
N SER A 437 2.36 1.03 -9.57
CA SER A 437 2.57 2.11 -10.54
C SER A 437 3.98 2.70 -10.50
N GLY A 438 4.67 2.57 -9.39
CA GLY A 438 6.01 3.08 -9.19
C GLY A 438 6.07 4.34 -8.30
N PRO A 439 7.28 4.79 -8.01
CA PRO A 439 7.51 5.98 -7.19
C PRO A 439 7.30 7.26 -8.00
N VAL A 440 6.88 8.31 -7.29
CA VAL A 440 6.94 9.70 -7.75
C VAL A 440 8.05 10.41 -6.99
N TYR A 441 8.84 11.19 -7.71
CA TYR A 441 10.00 11.88 -7.15
C TYR A 441 9.72 13.36 -7.00
N GLY A 442 10.17 13.94 -5.90
CA GLY A 442 10.21 15.38 -5.67
C GLY A 442 11.57 15.80 -5.19
N ASP A 443 11.99 17.01 -5.56
CA ASP A 443 13.23 17.59 -5.06
C ASP A 443 13.04 18.01 -3.59
N VAL A 444 14.08 17.80 -2.78
CA VAL A 444 14.11 18.32 -1.42
C VAL A 444 14.25 19.83 -1.45
N LEU A 445 13.33 20.54 -0.82
CA LEU A 445 13.43 21.98 -0.64
C LEU A 445 14.43 22.29 0.49
N GLY A 446 15.71 22.37 0.13
CA GLY A 446 16.83 22.49 1.05
C GLY A 446 17.76 21.30 1.00
N SER A 447 18.41 20.99 2.11
CA SER A 447 19.27 19.82 2.28
C SER A 447 19.04 19.17 3.64
N GLY A 448 19.25 17.87 3.71
CA GLY A 448 19.03 17.07 4.91
C GLY A 448 17.55 16.93 5.24
N VAL A 449 17.03 15.71 5.17
CA VAL A 449 15.67 15.40 5.65
C VAL A 449 15.77 14.77 7.02
N ASP A 450 15.49 15.57 8.05
CA ASP A 450 15.63 15.14 9.45
C ASP A 450 14.43 14.33 9.95
N SER A 451 13.23 14.69 9.50
CA SER A 451 11.99 14.05 9.94
C SER A 451 10.92 14.10 8.85
N ILE A 452 10.16 13.03 8.75
CA ILE A 452 8.95 12.93 7.88
C ILE A 452 7.78 12.53 8.76
N ALA A 453 6.63 13.17 8.56
CA ALA A 453 5.37 12.81 9.19
C ALA A 453 4.24 12.81 8.15
N LEU A 454 3.28 11.91 8.33
CA LEU A 454 2.09 11.78 7.50
C LEU A 454 0.84 11.91 8.36
N SER A 455 -0.19 12.55 7.83
CA SER A 455 -1.53 12.53 8.40
C SER A 455 -2.40 11.48 7.66
N PRO A 456 -3.37 10.88 8.32
CA PRO A 456 -4.24 9.86 7.71
C PRO A 456 -5.08 10.35 6.53
N ASP A 457 -5.32 11.65 6.44
CA ASP A 457 -6.04 12.32 5.36
C ASP A 457 -5.19 12.60 4.10
N GLY A 458 -3.91 12.21 4.12
CA GLY A 458 -3.01 12.34 2.96
C GLY A 458 -2.08 13.54 3.01
N GLY A 459 -2.06 14.29 4.09
CA GLY A 459 -1.05 15.33 4.31
C GLY A 459 0.32 14.72 4.59
N ALA A 460 1.36 15.22 3.92
CA ALA A 460 2.74 14.82 4.14
C ALA A 460 3.60 16.05 4.46
N ALA A 461 4.46 15.93 5.43
CA ALA A 461 5.38 16.99 5.81
C ALA A 461 6.78 16.44 6.08
N TYR A 462 7.81 17.23 5.77
CA TYR A 462 9.18 16.94 6.17
C TYR A 462 9.91 18.20 6.64
N ILE A 463 10.96 17.99 7.40
CA ILE A 463 11.85 19.04 7.91
C ILE A 463 13.17 18.93 7.17
N SER A 464 13.68 20.07 6.69
CA SER A 464 14.98 20.21 6.01
C SER A 464 15.72 21.47 6.50
N SER A 465 16.92 21.72 5.98
CA SER A 465 17.67 22.93 6.27
C SER A 465 16.93 24.24 5.94
N ASN A 466 16.03 24.22 4.95
CA ASN A 466 15.24 25.39 4.56
C ASN A 466 13.93 25.54 5.34
N GLY A 467 13.65 24.63 6.25
CA GLY A 467 12.46 24.65 7.09
C GLY A 467 11.49 23.52 6.85
N LEU A 468 10.23 23.78 7.17
CA LEU A 468 9.13 22.82 7.07
C LEU A 468 8.53 22.86 5.66
N ALA A 469 8.54 21.72 4.98
CA ALA A 469 7.86 21.52 3.69
C ALA A 469 6.63 20.66 3.85
N TYR A 470 5.59 20.95 3.09
CA TYR A 470 4.32 20.26 3.11
C TYR A 470 3.81 19.96 1.70
N CYS A 471 3.17 18.83 1.54
CA CYS A 471 2.41 18.44 0.36
C CYS A 471 1.10 17.79 0.81
N ASP A 472 0.02 18.20 0.17
CA ASP A 472 -1.29 17.56 0.37
C ASP A 472 -1.54 16.57 -0.77
N TYR A 473 -1.38 15.30 -0.46
CA TYR A 473 -1.64 14.22 -1.39
C TYR A 473 -3.13 13.93 -1.59
N SER A 474 -3.99 14.35 -0.65
CA SER A 474 -5.44 14.24 -0.83
C SER A 474 -5.95 15.23 -1.87
N ALA A 475 -5.32 16.40 -1.93
CA ALA A 475 -5.61 17.44 -2.92
C ALA A 475 -4.98 17.15 -4.29
N ALA A 476 -3.89 16.36 -4.34
CA ALA A 476 -3.29 15.90 -5.58
C ALA A 476 -4.16 14.79 -6.19
N GLY A 477 -5.29 15.16 -6.78
CA GLY A 477 -6.17 14.24 -7.46
C GLY A 477 -5.40 13.38 -8.49
N LYS A 478 -5.85 12.15 -8.68
CA LYS A 478 -5.34 11.29 -9.75
C LYS A 478 -6.26 11.36 -10.95
N GLU A 479 -5.66 11.46 -12.13
CA GLU A 479 -6.43 11.51 -13.36
C GLU A 479 -6.94 10.12 -13.75
N ILE A 480 -8.21 10.04 -14.10
CA ILE A 480 -8.78 8.89 -14.80
C ILE A 480 -8.20 8.88 -16.22
N PRO A 481 -7.78 7.71 -16.75
CA PRO A 481 -7.28 7.64 -18.11
C PRO A 481 -8.28 8.22 -19.13
N THR A 482 -7.79 9.06 -20.04
CA THR A 482 -8.57 9.45 -21.21
C THR A 482 -8.49 8.32 -22.22
N ILE A 483 -9.62 7.69 -22.53
CA ILE A 483 -9.70 6.65 -23.54
C ILE A 483 -10.51 7.21 -24.70
N GLY A 484 -9.83 7.39 -25.84
CA GLY A 484 -10.49 7.75 -27.09
C GLY A 484 -11.38 6.59 -27.54
N THR A 485 -12.69 6.84 -27.60
CA THR A 485 -13.68 5.91 -28.12
C THR A 485 -14.21 6.42 -29.45
N ASP A 486 -14.72 5.51 -30.29
CA ASP A 486 -15.44 5.92 -31.49
C ASP A 486 -16.83 6.47 -31.11
N THR A 487 -17.57 6.99 -32.11
CA THR A 487 -18.90 7.57 -31.91
C THR A 487 -19.96 6.57 -31.44
N ARG A 488 -19.61 5.30 -31.28
CA ARG A 488 -20.53 4.20 -30.94
C ARG A 488 -20.27 3.60 -29.56
N SER A 489 -19.18 3.99 -28.91
CA SER A 489 -18.78 3.41 -27.62
C SER A 489 -18.28 4.46 -26.65
N ASN A 490 -18.52 4.22 -25.37
CA ASN A 490 -18.01 5.02 -24.26
C ASN A 490 -17.09 4.16 -23.41
N ALA A 491 -16.07 4.75 -22.81
CA ALA A 491 -15.20 4.10 -21.86
C ALA A 491 -15.50 4.58 -20.45
N TYR A 492 -15.64 3.65 -19.52
CA TYR A 492 -15.91 3.90 -18.12
C TYR A 492 -14.93 3.11 -17.25
N ILE A 493 -14.60 3.64 -16.08
CA ILE A 493 -13.81 2.97 -15.06
C ILE A 493 -14.67 2.68 -13.83
N LYS A 494 -14.58 1.48 -13.29
CA LYS A 494 -15.27 1.12 -12.04
C LYS A 494 -14.67 1.90 -10.88
N ALA A 495 -15.46 2.72 -10.23
CA ALA A 495 -15.02 3.65 -9.20
C ALA A 495 -15.39 3.20 -7.78
N LEU A 496 -16.53 2.53 -7.63
CA LEU A 496 -17.06 2.07 -6.34
C LEU A 496 -17.34 0.56 -6.39
N GLU A 497 -17.22 -0.10 -5.26
CA GLU A 497 -17.78 -1.46 -5.06
C GLU A 497 -19.27 -1.31 -4.78
N GLU A 498 -20.08 -2.11 -5.46
CA GLU A 498 -21.54 -2.21 -5.22
C GLU A 498 -21.86 -3.25 -4.16
#